data_e450be218f3547d0c96946671ca79ab1
#
_entry.id   e450be218f3547d0c96946671ca79ab1
#
_cell.length_a   1.000
_cell.length_b   1.000
_cell.length_c   1.000
_cell.angle_alpha   90.00
_cell.angle_beta   90.00
_cell.angle_gamma   90.00
#
_symmetry.space_group_name_H-M   'P 1'
#
loop_
_entity.id
_entity.type
_entity.pdbx_description
1 polymer ?
#
loop_
_entity_poly.entity_id
_entity_poly.type
_entity_poly.pdbx_seq_one_letter_code
_entity_poly.pdbx_strand_id
1 'polypeptide(L)'
;VQITGVRHGGVQVALAVEDLPGVMRPIFDLLREYDASLISMLSSDSKRGGNWREVFLRIRPMERAEENRLVEALRERFDLLYWVREKVHEA
;
A
#
# COMPACT_ATOMS: atom_id res chain seq x y z
N VAL A 1 19.28 20.03 9.58
CA VAL A 1 19.17 19.62 8.77
C VAL A 1 18.53 19.85 7.76
N GLN A 2 18.69 20.19 7.25
CA GLN A 2 18.10 20.39 6.36
C GLN A 2 18.08 19.60 5.42
N ILE A 3 17.32 19.18 5.22
CA ILE A 3 17.16 18.39 4.26
C ILE A 3 17.05 19.06 3.09
N THR A 4 17.79 18.72 2.17
CA THR A 4 17.73 19.40 1.07
C THR A 4 16.80 18.84 0.23
N GLY A 5 15.86 19.27 0.03
CA GLY A 5 14.94 19.14 -0.98
C GLY A 5 14.45 17.85 -1.48
N VAL A 6 15.15 16.85 -1.44
CA VAL A 6 14.66 15.63 -2.00
C VAL A 6 14.08 14.79 -0.92
N ARG A 7 12.80 14.70 -0.90
CA ARG A 7 12.12 13.87 0.05
C ARG A 7 11.27 12.91 -0.72
N HIS A 8 11.26 11.69 -0.28
CA HIS A 8 10.41 10.71 -0.91
C HIS A 8 9.14 10.62 -0.12
N GLY A 9 8.04 10.78 -0.78
CA GLY A 9 6.76 10.46 -0.20
C GLY A 9 6.65 8.96 -0.10
N GLY A 10 5.62 8.52 0.56
CA GLY A 10 5.36 7.10 0.67
C GLY A 10 4.70 6.57 -0.59
N VAL A 11 4.20 5.36 -0.47
CA VAL A 11 3.51 4.68 -1.54
C VAL A 11 2.05 4.53 -1.15
N GLN A 12 1.17 4.75 -2.10
CA GLN A 12 -0.25 4.45 -1.91
C GLN A 12 -0.60 3.26 -2.78
N VAL A 13 -1.30 2.30 -2.19
CA VAL A 13 -1.66 1.07 -2.87
C VAL A 13 -3.16 0.85 -2.69
N ALA A 14 -3.82 0.45 -3.75
CA ALA A 14 -5.23 0.07 -3.69
C ALA A 14 -5.38 -1.39 -4.07
N LEU A 15 -6.03 -2.13 -3.21
CA LEU A 15 -6.26 -3.56 -3.41
C LEU A 15 -7.76 -3.84 -3.38
N ALA A 16 -8.18 -4.84 -4.14
CA ALA A 16 -9.55 -5.34 -4.04
C ALA A 16 -9.50 -6.65 -3.27
N VAL A 17 -10.36 -6.78 -2.28
CA VAL A 17 -10.40 -7.98 -1.45
C VAL A 17 -11.85 -8.38 -1.21
N GLU A 18 -12.07 -9.67 -0.96
CA GLU A 18 -13.37 -10.11 -0.52
C GLU A 18 -13.51 -9.84 0.96
N ASP A 19 -14.69 -9.44 1.38
CA ASP A 19 -14.93 -9.08 2.78
C ASP A 19 -15.17 -10.34 3.60
N LEU A 20 -14.11 -11.02 3.91
CA LEU A 20 -14.13 -12.27 4.66
C LEU A 20 -13.37 -12.12 5.96
N PRO A 21 -13.74 -12.88 6.99
CA PRO A 21 -13.00 -12.82 8.25
C PRO A 21 -11.53 -13.09 8.03
N GLY A 22 -10.69 -12.26 8.62
CA GLY A 22 -9.25 -12.45 8.56
C GLY A 22 -8.59 -12.05 7.25
N VAL A 23 -9.34 -11.42 6.35
CA VAL A 23 -8.80 -11.08 5.03
C VAL A 23 -7.63 -10.09 5.12
N MET A 24 -7.60 -9.26 6.16
CA MET A 24 -6.54 -8.27 6.30
C MET A 24 -5.25 -8.84 6.85
N ARG A 25 -5.31 -9.98 7.50
CA ARG A 25 -4.10 -10.55 8.12
C ARG A 25 -2.99 -10.84 7.11
N PRO A 26 -3.29 -11.49 5.98
CA PRO A 26 -2.22 -11.73 4.99
C PRO A 26 -1.59 -10.45 4.47
N ILE A 27 -2.38 -9.37 4.39
CA ILE A 27 -1.85 -8.09 3.94
C ILE A 27 -0.86 -7.57 4.97
N PHE A 28 -1.23 -7.57 6.24
CA PHE A 28 -0.34 -7.09 7.30
C PHE A 28 0.90 -7.97 7.43
N ASP A 29 0.75 -9.27 7.25
CA ASP A 29 1.88 -10.18 7.31
C ASP A 29 2.87 -9.88 6.18
N LEU A 30 2.36 -9.58 5.00
CA LEU A 30 3.22 -9.24 3.88
C LEU A 30 3.96 -7.93 4.13
N LEU A 31 3.27 -6.93 4.67
CA LEU A 31 3.92 -5.68 5.00
C LEU A 31 5.04 -5.89 6.01
N ARG A 32 4.79 -6.73 6.99
CA ARG A 32 5.81 -7.03 7.99
C ARG A 32 7.00 -7.76 7.37
N GLU A 33 6.73 -8.66 6.46
CA GLU A 33 7.78 -9.42 5.78
C GLU A 33 8.75 -8.50 5.06
N TYR A 34 8.25 -7.40 4.51
CA TYR A 34 9.07 -6.43 3.80
C TYR A 34 9.47 -5.24 4.66
N ASP A 35 9.21 -5.34 5.96
CA ASP A 35 9.55 -4.27 6.91
C ASP A 35 8.91 -2.95 6.51
N ALA A 36 7.73 -3.01 5.97
CA ALA A 36 7.02 -1.82 5.53
C ALA A 36 6.17 -1.28 6.67
N SER A 37 6.19 0.04 6.84
CA SER A 37 5.43 0.70 7.89
C SER A 37 4.19 1.34 7.31
N LEU A 38 3.05 0.99 7.85
CA LEU A 38 1.78 1.51 7.39
C LEU A 38 1.50 2.84 8.06
N ILE A 39 1.17 3.85 7.27
CA ILE A 39 0.77 5.16 7.79
C ILE A 39 -0.72 5.17 8.06
N SER A 40 -1.50 4.69 7.11
CA SER A 40 -2.95 4.67 7.26
C SER A 40 -3.56 3.61 6.36
N MET A 41 -4.78 3.25 6.68
CA MET A 41 -5.52 2.30 5.89
C MET A 41 -6.97 2.74 5.88
N LEU A 42 -7.57 2.70 4.71
CA LEU A 42 -8.98 2.97 4.55
C LEU A 42 -9.59 1.83 3.77
N SER A 43 -10.84 1.57 4.04
CA SER A 43 -11.56 0.51 3.35
C SER A 43 -12.90 1.06 2.92
N SER A 44 -13.34 0.72 1.74
CA SER A 44 -14.64 1.16 1.24
C SER A 44 -15.25 0.07 0.39
N ASP A 45 -16.54 0.22 0.08
CA ASP A 45 -17.21 -0.74 -0.78
C ASP A 45 -16.62 -0.66 -2.18
N SER A 46 -16.48 -1.81 -2.80
CA SER A 46 -15.96 -1.87 -4.13
C SER A 46 -17.08 -1.63 -5.15
N LYS A 47 -16.73 -0.98 -6.25
CA LYS A 47 -17.64 -0.85 -7.37
C LYS A 47 -17.96 -2.18 -8.01
N ARG A 48 -17.14 -3.18 -7.72
CA ARG A 48 -17.39 -4.53 -8.19
C ARG A 48 -18.66 -5.10 -7.61
N GLY A 49 -19.08 -4.56 -6.47
CA GLY A 49 -20.31 -5.00 -5.82
C GLY A 49 -20.12 -6.29 -5.05
N GLY A 50 -21.23 -6.83 -4.59
CA GLY A 50 -21.22 -8.05 -3.80
C GLY A 50 -20.42 -7.89 -2.53
N ASN A 51 -19.58 -8.85 -2.27
CA ASN A 51 -18.81 -8.88 -1.04
C ASN A 51 -17.41 -8.32 -1.20
N TRP A 52 -17.19 -7.53 -2.23
CA TRP A 52 -15.86 -6.99 -2.50
C TRP A 52 -15.69 -5.64 -1.84
N ARG A 53 -14.47 -5.38 -1.37
CA ARG A 53 -14.11 -4.11 -0.79
C ARG A 53 -12.80 -3.64 -1.39
N GLU A 54 -12.60 -2.32 -1.36
CA GLU A 54 -11.34 -1.74 -1.77
C GLU A 54 -10.60 -1.30 -0.53
N VAL A 55 -9.33 -1.63 -0.47
CA VAL A 55 -8.49 -1.28 0.67
C VAL A 55 -7.39 -0.37 0.16
N PHE A 56 -7.26 0.80 0.79
CA PHE A 56 -6.28 1.79 0.40
C PHE A 56 -5.24 1.88 1.50
N LEU A 57 -4.01 1.61 1.15
CA LEU A 57 -2.90 1.61 2.11
C LEU A 57 -1.95 2.75 1.79
N ARG A 58 -1.54 3.49 2.80
CA ARG A 58 -0.44 4.44 2.66
C ARG A 58 0.72 3.90 3.47
N ILE A 59 1.85 3.78 2.82
CA ILE A 59 3.02 3.14 3.39
C ILE A 59 4.14 4.16 3.43
N ARG A 60 4.91 4.16 4.51
CA ARG A 60 6.01 5.10 4.67
C ARG A 60 7.05 4.89 3.58
N PRO A 61 7.83 5.94 3.29
CA PRO A 61 8.87 5.82 2.26
C PRO A 61 9.81 4.66 2.55
N MET A 62 10.19 3.97 1.50
CA MET A 62 11.09 2.84 1.55
C MET A 62 12.16 3.02 0.49
N GLU A 63 13.22 2.24 0.60
CA GLU A 63 14.18 2.18 -0.46
C GLU A 63 13.50 1.68 -1.73
N ARG A 64 13.85 2.25 -2.85
CA ARG A 64 13.13 1.96 -4.09
C ARG A 64 13.11 0.48 -4.45
N ALA A 65 14.23 -0.20 -4.27
CA ALA A 65 14.29 -1.62 -4.60
C ALA A 65 13.35 -2.44 -3.73
N GLU A 66 13.28 -2.11 -2.45
CA GLU A 66 12.39 -2.81 -1.54
C GLU A 66 10.93 -2.47 -1.84
N GLU A 67 10.68 -1.24 -2.20
CA GLU A 67 9.34 -0.81 -2.57
C GLU A 67 8.84 -1.58 -3.79
N ASN A 68 9.70 -1.73 -4.79
CA ASN A 68 9.33 -2.48 -5.98
C ASN A 68 9.06 -3.94 -5.66
N ARG A 69 9.83 -4.53 -4.76
CA ARG A 69 9.59 -5.91 -4.36
C ARG A 69 8.27 -6.06 -3.63
N LEU A 70 7.95 -5.10 -2.78
CA LEU A 70 6.70 -5.13 -2.05
C LEU A 70 5.52 -5.03 -3.02
N VAL A 71 5.60 -4.12 -3.99
CA VAL A 71 4.53 -3.94 -4.96
C VAL A 71 4.34 -5.22 -5.78
N GLU A 72 5.44 -5.85 -6.20
CA GLU A 72 5.32 -7.09 -6.95
C GLU A 72 4.71 -8.20 -6.11
N ALA A 73 5.06 -8.28 -4.84
CA ALA A 73 4.46 -9.28 -3.96
C ALA A 73 2.98 -9.03 -3.76
N LEU A 74 2.58 -7.76 -3.66
CA LEU A 74 1.16 -7.43 -3.55
C LEU A 74 0.41 -7.82 -4.82
N ARG A 75 1.05 -7.58 -5.96
CA ARG A 75 0.43 -7.94 -7.24
C ARG A 75 0.25 -9.44 -7.37
N GLU A 76 1.21 -10.21 -6.89
CA GLU A 76 1.14 -11.65 -7.01
C GLU A 76 0.15 -12.29 -6.06
N ARG A 77 0.02 -11.74 -4.88
CA ARG A 77 -0.79 -12.38 -3.83
C ARG A 77 -2.17 -11.79 -3.69
N PHE A 78 -2.38 -10.58 -4.19
CA PHE A 78 -3.66 -9.89 -4.03
C PHE A 78 -4.06 -9.27 -5.34
N ASP A 79 -5.27 -8.78 -5.40
CA ASP A 79 -5.78 -8.10 -6.58
C ASP A 79 -5.39 -6.62 -6.48
N LEU A 80 -4.24 -6.29 -7.01
CA LEU A 80 -3.70 -4.94 -6.96
C LEU A 80 -4.39 -4.09 -8.02
N LEU A 81 -5.13 -3.07 -7.57
CA LEU A 81 -5.84 -2.20 -8.49
C LEU A 81 -4.93 -1.14 -9.07
N TYR A 82 -4.15 -0.50 -8.21
CA TYR A 82 -3.14 0.46 -8.67
C TYR A 82 -2.22 0.79 -7.50
N TRP A 83 -1.13 1.45 -7.82
CA TRP A 83 -0.24 1.99 -6.80
C TRP A 83 0.44 3.22 -7.36
N VAL A 84 0.75 4.17 -6.47
CA VAL A 84 1.44 5.37 -6.88
C VAL A 84 2.43 5.77 -5.79
N ARG A 85 3.52 6.40 -6.21
CA ARG A 85 4.44 7.01 -5.27
C ARG A 85 3.99 8.42 -5.02
N GLU A 86 3.94 8.79 -3.76
CA GLU A 86 3.57 10.14 -3.41
C GLU A 86 4.74 11.06 -3.71
N LYS A 87 4.45 12.24 -4.21
CA LYS A 87 5.46 13.24 -4.39
C LYS A 87 5.34 14.24 -3.27
N VAL A 88 6.47 14.63 -2.72
CA VAL A 88 6.50 15.63 -1.69
C VAL A 88 7.07 16.89 -2.32
N HIS A 89 6.29 17.97 -2.26
CA HIS A 89 6.77 19.23 -2.78
C HIS A 89 7.45 20.02 -1.68
N GLU A 90 8.62 20.52 -2.00
CA GLU A 90 9.31 21.38 -1.07
C GLU A 90 8.86 22.77 -1.33
N ALA A 91 8.44 23.43 -0.33
CA ALA A 91 7.98 24.80 -0.50
C ALA A 91 9.14 25.75 -0.50
#